data_cd41b272bd0cbc07d27ac233ae442474
#
_entry.id   cd41b272bd0cbc07d27ac233ae442474
#
_cell.length_a   1.000
_cell.length_b   1.000
_cell.length_c   1.000
_cell.angle_alpha   90.00
_cell.angle_beta   90.00
_cell.angle_gamma   90.00
#
_symmetry.space_group_name_H-M   'P 1'
#
loop_
_entity.id
_entity.type
_entity.pdbx_description
1 polymer ?
#
loop_
_entity_poly.entity_id
_entity_poly.type
_entity_poly.pdbx_seq_one_letter_code
_entity_poly.pdbx_strand_id
1 'polypeptide(L)'
;MRQRAVVAVMATLLPLAAALSPVSFAGEIRSRATRHVKPNSIWFEDVAKLTRWQDLKKSGDSAALAAYQDEALSQRNAWRFTSQLTVNILSHKPAKNQVNVEMTSPGRLLGSSWFLDVDALEE
;
A
#
# COMPACT_ATOMS: atom_id res chain seq x y z
N MET A 1 37.73 -29.66 -16.71
CA MET A 1 37.52 -29.33 -16.02
C MET A 1 37.34 -29.15 -15.35
N ARG A 2 37.25 -29.02 -15.42
CA ARG A 2 37.10 -28.65 -14.60
C ARG A 2 36.70 -28.02 -14.07
N GLN A 3 36.38 -27.78 -14.04
CA GLN A 3 36.13 -27.04 -13.41
C GLN A 3 35.44 -26.80 -13.02
N ARG A 4 35.44 -26.98 -13.36
CA ARG A 4 34.91 -26.53 -12.86
C ARG A 4 34.41 -26.04 -12.21
N ALA A 5 34.47 -26.16 -12.47
CA ALA A 5 34.08 -25.56 -11.61
C ALA A 5 33.57 -24.90 -11.34
N VAL A 6 33.62 -24.85 -11.84
CA VAL A 6 33.20 -24.04 -11.29
C VAL A 6 32.39 -23.56 -10.97
N VAL A 7 32.37 -23.73 -11.48
CA VAL A 7 31.63 -23.11 -10.95
C VAL A 7 31.02 -22.75 -10.22
N ALA A 8 31.16 -22.89 -10.37
CA ALA A 8 30.60 -22.47 -9.49
C ALA A 8 30.25 -21.80 -8.93
N VAL A 9 30.49 -21.65 -9.23
CA VAL A 9 30.19 -20.95 -8.42
C VAL A 9 29.63 -20.16 -8.11
N MET A 10 29.58 -20.02 -8.49
CA MET A 10 29.11 -19.21 -8.07
C MET A 10 28.33 -18.81 -7.53
N ALA A 11 28.23 -18.93 -7.77
CA ALA A 11 27.49 -18.48 -7.19
C ALA A 11 27.03 -18.09 -6.39
N THR A 12 27.21 -17.98 -6.35
CA THR A 12 26.80 -17.52 -5.41
C THR A 12 26.71 -16.54 -4.90
N LEU A 13 27.03 -16.17 -5.29
CA LEU A 13 26.91 -15.15 -4.68
C LEU A 13 26.16 -14.49 -4.51
N LEU A 14 25.86 -14.59 -4.93
CA LEU A 14 25.18 -13.82 -4.47
C LEU A 14 24.45 -13.73 -3.84
N PRO A 15 24.43 -13.86 -3.81
CA PRO A 15 23.80 -13.51 -3.04
C PRO A 15 23.57 -12.98 -2.44
N LEU A 16 23.79 -12.74 -2.76
CA LEU A 16 23.58 -12.17 -1.94
C LEU A 16 23.11 -11.44 -1.75
N ALA A 17 23.18 -11.30 -2.32
CA ALA A 17 22.77 -10.58 -1.92
C ALA A 17 22.00 -10.31 -1.58
N ALA A 18 21.82 -10.34 -1.82
CA ALA A 18 21.09 -9.96 -1.33
C ALA A 18 20.73 -9.70 -0.61
N ALA A 19 20.87 -9.70 -0.62
CA ALA A 19 20.49 -9.38 0.21
C ALA A 19 20.46 -8.57 0.65
N LEU A 20 20.76 -8.21 0.48
CA LEU A 20 20.62 -7.40 1.04
C LEU A 20 19.91 -6.71 1.28
N SER A 21 19.57 -6.67 1.10
CA SER A 21 18.84 -6.01 1.44
C SER A 21 18.37 -5.66 2.11
N PRO A 22 18.29 -5.43 2.28
CA PRO A 22 17.78 -5.02 3.00
C PRO A 22 17.20 -4.76 3.76
N VAL A 23 17.56 -4.62 3.93
CA VAL A 23 17.09 -4.31 4.70
C VAL A 23 16.01 -3.94 5.15
N SER A 24 15.49 -4.16 5.53
CA SER A 24 14.40 -3.80 5.79
C SER A 24 14.13 -3.01 6.58
N PHE A 25 13.28 -2.71 6.86
CA PHE A 25 13.04 -1.76 7.50
C PHE A 25 11.73 -1.52 7.89
N ALA A 26 11.61 -0.73 8.82
CA ALA A 26 10.40 -0.22 9.28
C ALA A 26 9.72 0.33 8.12
N GLY A 27 8.61 0.24 7.84
CA GLY A 27 7.95 0.76 6.67
C GLY A 27 7.91 -0.19 5.49
N GLU A 28 8.64 -1.26 5.57
CA GLU A 28 8.55 -2.25 4.51
C GLU A 28 7.16 -2.87 4.52
N ILE A 29 6.55 -2.96 3.34
CA ILE A 29 5.21 -3.50 3.20
C ILE A 29 5.29 -4.82 2.47
N ARG A 30 4.78 -5.87 3.12
CA ARG A 30 4.82 -7.21 2.58
C ARG A 30 3.44 -7.65 2.15
N SER A 31 3.37 -8.38 1.04
CA SER A 31 2.14 -9.01 0.61
C SER A 31 1.62 -9.95 1.69
N ARG A 32 0.31 -9.94 1.88
CA ARG A 32 -0.42 -10.76 2.84
C ARG A 32 -0.12 -10.42 4.29
N ALA A 33 0.65 -9.37 4.54
CA ALA A 33 0.85 -8.91 5.91
C ALA A 33 -0.43 -8.26 6.41
N THR A 34 -0.70 -8.44 7.69
CA THR A 34 -1.81 -7.76 8.35
C THR A 34 -1.32 -6.41 8.85
N ARG A 35 -2.07 -5.37 8.56
CA ARG A 35 -1.72 -4.02 8.97
C ARG A 35 -2.95 -3.32 9.53
N HIS A 36 -2.71 -2.32 10.35
CA HIS A 36 -3.78 -1.44 10.84
C HIS A 36 -3.83 -0.19 9.98
N VAL A 37 -5.04 0.29 9.75
CA VAL A 37 -5.26 1.54 9.02
C VAL A 37 -5.66 2.61 10.01
N LYS A 38 -5.05 3.79 9.88
CA LYS A 38 -5.32 4.89 10.80
C LYS A 38 -6.79 5.29 10.73
N PRO A 39 -7.39 5.65 11.87
CA PRO A 39 -8.76 6.17 11.86
C PRO A 39 -8.85 7.41 10.99
N ASN A 40 -10.00 7.62 10.40
CA ASN A 40 -10.32 8.78 9.56
C ASN A 40 -9.54 8.84 8.25
N SER A 41 -8.86 7.75 7.88
CA SER A 41 -8.23 7.66 6.57
C SER A 41 -9.30 7.50 5.50
N ILE A 42 -8.96 7.89 4.28
CA ILE A 42 -9.88 7.75 3.16
C ILE A 42 -9.52 6.50 2.36
N TRP A 43 -10.52 5.71 2.04
CA TRP A 43 -10.40 4.43 1.36
C TRP A 43 -11.07 4.54 0.01
N PHE A 44 -10.37 4.16 -1.06
CA PHE A 44 -10.90 4.28 -2.42
C PHE A 44 -11.23 2.92 -2.99
N GLU A 45 -12.35 2.84 -3.72
CA GLU A 45 -12.71 1.61 -4.42
C GLU A 45 -11.97 1.48 -5.74
N ASP A 46 -11.40 2.56 -6.26
CA ASP A 46 -10.83 2.65 -7.59
C ASP A 46 -9.46 3.29 -7.51
N VAL A 47 -8.45 2.64 -8.08
CA VAL A 47 -7.08 3.14 -8.02
C VAL A 47 -6.92 4.47 -8.76
N ALA A 48 -7.69 4.70 -9.82
CA ALA A 48 -7.59 5.96 -10.55
C ALA A 48 -8.04 7.13 -9.68
N LYS A 49 -9.03 6.90 -8.83
CA LYS A 49 -9.51 7.94 -7.92
C LYS A 49 -8.51 8.20 -6.80
N LEU A 50 -7.86 7.18 -6.30
CA LEU A 50 -6.77 7.36 -5.35
C LEU A 50 -5.66 8.18 -5.98
N THR A 51 -5.27 7.85 -7.21
CA THR A 51 -4.21 8.56 -7.91
C THR A 51 -4.55 10.04 -8.06
N ARG A 52 -5.79 10.34 -8.45
CA ARG A 52 -6.24 11.72 -8.58
C ARG A 52 -6.16 12.46 -7.24
N TRP A 53 -6.60 11.82 -6.18
CA TRP A 53 -6.54 12.38 -4.84
C TRP A 53 -5.10 12.67 -4.43
N GLN A 54 -4.19 11.73 -4.73
CA GLN A 54 -2.78 11.92 -4.41
C GLN A 54 -2.17 13.06 -5.20
N ASP A 55 -2.54 13.21 -6.48
CA ASP A 55 -2.04 14.29 -7.31
C ASP A 55 -2.48 15.64 -6.77
N LEU A 56 -3.74 15.74 -6.35
CA LEU A 56 -4.24 16.98 -5.76
C LEU A 56 -3.53 17.29 -4.45
N LYS A 57 -3.24 16.27 -3.66
CA LYS A 57 -2.54 16.44 -2.41
C LYS A 57 -1.12 16.95 -2.65
N LYS A 58 -0.45 16.43 -3.68
CA LYS A 58 0.90 16.87 -4.04
C LYS A 58 0.92 18.29 -4.59
N SER A 59 -0.15 18.68 -5.27
CA SER A 59 -0.20 20.03 -5.86
C SER A 59 -0.28 21.12 -4.80
N GLY A 60 -0.69 20.77 -3.58
CA GLY A 60 -0.83 21.74 -2.51
C GLY A 60 -2.09 22.57 -2.58
N ASP A 61 -2.98 22.28 -3.52
CA ASP A 61 -4.25 22.99 -3.65
C ASP A 61 -5.26 22.37 -2.69
N SER A 62 -5.29 22.87 -1.46
CA SER A 62 -6.11 22.27 -0.43
C SER A 62 -7.61 22.43 -0.73
N ALA A 63 -8.00 23.50 -1.41
CA ALA A 63 -9.41 23.67 -1.76
C ALA A 63 -9.86 22.65 -2.81
N ALA A 64 -9.03 22.41 -3.82
CA ALA A 64 -9.36 21.39 -4.83
C ALA A 64 -9.36 20.00 -4.24
N LEU A 65 -8.42 19.72 -3.33
CA LEU A 65 -8.36 18.45 -2.66
C LEU A 65 -9.62 18.21 -1.83
N ALA A 66 -10.04 19.20 -1.05
CA ALA A 66 -11.23 19.07 -0.21
C ALA A 66 -12.48 18.87 -1.06
N ALA A 67 -12.60 19.61 -2.16
CA ALA A 67 -13.76 19.47 -3.04
C ALA A 67 -13.82 18.08 -3.67
N TYR A 68 -12.69 17.58 -4.14
CA TYR A 68 -12.64 16.26 -4.74
C TYR A 68 -12.99 15.18 -3.72
N GLN A 69 -12.43 15.31 -2.51
CA GLN A 69 -12.66 14.36 -1.44
C GLN A 69 -14.14 14.31 -1.04
N ASP A 70 -14.76 15.49 -0.88
CA ASP A 70 -16.16 15.56 -0.52
C ASP A 70 -17.04 14.92 -1.60
N GLU A 71 -16.72 15.16 -2.86
CA GLU A 71 -17.48 14.57 -3.95
C GLU A 71 -17.32 13.05 -3.97
N ALA A 72 -16.08 12.56 -3.80
CA ALA A 72 -15.83 11.13 -3.82
C ALA A 72 -16.56 10.43 -2.68
N LEU A 73 -16.60 11.05 -1.51
CA LEU A 73 -17.30 10.48 -0.36
C LEU A 73 -18.82 10.49 -0.58
N SER A 74 -19.36 11.58 -1.12
CA SER A 74 -20.81 11.68 -1.33
C SER A 74 -21.30 10.73 -2.40
N GLN A 75 -20.48 10.46 -3.41
CA GLN A 75 -20.83 9.52 -4.49
C GLN A 75 -20.46 8.08 -4.16
N ARG A 76 -19.90 7.84 -2.99
CA ARG A 76 -19.49 6.53 -2.54
C ARG A 76 -18.41 5.89 -3.40
N ASN A 77 -17.59 6.72 -4.01
CA ASN A 77 -16.37 6.29 -4.69
C ASN A 77 -15.24 6.13 -3.68
N ALA A 78 -15.41 6.73 -2.51
CA ALA A 78 -14.46 6.62 -1.42
C ALA A 78 -15.24 6.55 -0.11
N TRP A 79 -14.59 6.04 0.91
CA TRP A 79 -15.19 5.87 2.24
C TRP A 79 -14.22 6.36 3.29
N ARG A 80 -14.78 6.80 4.41
CA ARG A 80 -13.98 7.19 5.55
C ARG A 80 -14.53 6.48 6.78
N PHE A 81 -13.65 5.78 7.47
CA PHE A 81 -14.04 5.07 8.68
C PHE A 81 -13.40 5.76 9.87
N THR A 82 -14.17 5.96 10.92
CA THR A 82 -13.70 6.68 12.10
C THR A 82 -12.92 5.78 13.05
N SER A 83 -13.04 4.46 12.90
CA SER A 83 -12.32 3.53 13.76
C SER A 83 -11.06 3.03 13.07
N GLN A 84 -10.11 2.55 13.87
CA GLN A 84 -8.98 1.82 13.36
C GLN A 84 -9.46 0.48 12.83
N LEU A 85 -9.09 0.15 11.60
CA LEU A 85 -9.47 -1.11 10.96
C LEU A 85 -8.23 -1.89 10.59
N THR A 86 -8.41 -3.20 10.38
CA THR A 86 -7.32 -4.07 9.96
C THR A 86 -7.54 -4.55 8.54
N VAL A 87 -6.42 -4.76 7.85
CA VAL A 87 -6.43 -5.20 6.46
C VAL A 87 -5.30 -6.18 6.23
N ASN A 88 -5.45 -6.99 5.17
CA ASN A 88 -4.33 -7.73 4.60
C ASN A 88 -3.85 -6.98 3.37
N ILE A 89 -2.55 -6.90 3.21
CA ILE A 89 -1.95 -6.26 2.04
C ILE A 89 -2.02 -7.23 0.87
N LEU A 90 -2.70 -6.84 -0.20
CA LEU A 90 -2.77 -7.64 -1.41
C LEU A 90 -1.64 -7.31 -2.37
N SER A 91 -1.32 -6.02 -2.52
CA SER A 91 -0.20 -5.60 -3.35
C SER A 91 0.25 -4.21 -2.92
N HIS A 92 1.48 -3.86 -3.28
CA HIS A 92 2.08 -2.58 -2.91
C HIS A 92 2.82 -2.03 -4.12
N LYS A 93 2.59 -0.76 -4.42
CA LYS A 93 3.29 -0.04 -5.48
C LYS A 93 4.08 1.09 -4.86
N PRO A 94 5.33 0.83 -4.47
CA PRO A 94 6.12 1.87 -3.76
C PRO A 94 6.32 3.14 -4.58
N ALA A 95 6.49 3.00 -5.89
CA ALA A 95 6.71 4.17 -6.74
C ALA A 95 5.51 5.12 -6.73
N LYS A 96 4.33 4.63 -6.42
CA LYS A 96 3.11 5.41 -6.40
C LYS A 96 2.57 5.63 -4.99
N ASN A 97 3.24 5.11 -4.00
CA ASN A 97 2.82 5.21 -2.60
C ASN A 97 1.40 4.68 -2.40
N GLN A 98 1.09 3.56 -3.08
CA GLN A 98 -0.25 2.97 -3.07
C GLN A 98 -0.21 1.53 -2.62
N VAL A 99 -1.25 1.11 -1.90
CA VAL A 99 -1.45 -0.29 -1.54
C VAL A 99 -2.86 -0.71 -1.90
N ASN A 100 -3.00 -1.95 -2.33
CA ASN A 100 -4.30 -2.59 -2.49
C ASN A 100 -4.47 -3.53 -1.31
N VAL A 101 -5.59 -3.44 -0.62
CA VAL A 101 -5.79 -4.15 0.63
C VAL A 101 -7.14 -4.84 0.65
N GLU A 102 -7.24 -5.86 1.49
CA GLU A 102 -8.50 -6.55 1.76
C GLU A 102 -8.90 -6.26 3.21
N MET A 103 -10.15 -5.88 3.41
CA MET A 103 -10.67 -5.61 4.75
C MET A 103 -10.74 -6.91 5.55
N THR A 104 -10.09 -6.95 6.70
CA THR A 104 -10.14 -8.11 7.58
C THR A 104 -10.84 -7.81 8.90
N SER A 105 -11.19 -6.56 9.16
CA SER A 105 -12.00 -6.25 10.34
C SER A 105 -13.38 -6.87 10.21
N PRO A 106 -13.94 -7.43 11.29
CA PRO A 106 -15.28 -8.01 11.23
C PRO A 106 -16.32 -6.96 10.88
N GLY A 107 -17.34 -7.37 10.13
CA GLY A 107 -18.43 -6.47 9.77
C GLY A 107 -18.87 -6.69 8.35
N ARG A 108 -19.71 -5.77 7.88
CA ARG A 108 -20.36 -5.91 6.57
C ARG A 108 -19.37 -5.83 5.42
N LEU A 109 -18.24 -5.17 5.63
CA LEU A 109 -17.26 -4.97 4.56
C LEU A 109 -16.12 -5.97 4.62
N LEU A 110 -16.19 -6.98 5.48
CA LEU A 110 -15.18 -8.03 5.57
C LEU A 110 -14.98 -8.66 4.19
N GLY A 111 -13.72 -8.74 3.76
CA GLY A 111 -13.36 -9.31 2.47
C GLY A 111 -13.39 -8.33 1.31
N SER A 112 -13.84 -7.09 1.52
CA SER A 112 -13.86 -6.11 0.45
C SER A 112 -12.45 -5.60 0.14
N SER A 113 -12.24 -5.20 -1.11
CA SER A 113 -10.93 -4.75 -1.60
C SER A 113 -10.93 -3.23 -1.76
N TRP A 114 -9.81 -2.61 -1.38
CA TRP A 114 -9.69 -1.16 -1.36
C TRP A 114 -8.31 -0.73 -1.79
N PHE A 115 -8.19 0.53 -2.17
CA PHE A 115 -6.91 1.15 -2.50
C PHE A 115 -6.66 2.28 -1.51
N LEU A 116 -5.48 2.29 -0.92
CA LEU A 116 -5.10 3.27 0.09
C LEU A 116 -3.77 3.92 -0.25
N ASP A 117 -3.64 5.17 0.16
CA ASP A 117 -2.32 5.79 0.23
C ASP A 117 -1.55 5.08 1.35
N VAL A 118 -0.27 4.82 1.12
CA VAL A 118 0.55 4.11 2.11
C VAL A 118 0.56 4.83 3.46
N ASP A 119 0.46 6.16 3.44
CA ASP A 119 0.47 6.94 4.68
C ASP A 119 -0.75 6.66 5.55
N ALA A 120 -1.78 6.01 5.03
CA ALA A 120 -2.93 5.61 5.83
C ALA A 120 -2.64 4.41 6.73
N LEU A 121 -1.57 3.69 6.46
CA LEU A 121 -1.21 2.53 7.28
C LEU A 121 -0.45 2.98 8.52
N GLU A 122 -0.72 2.32 9.63
CA GLU A 122 0.06 2.52 10.85
C GLU A 122 1.32 1.69 10.78
N GLU A 123 2.35 2.18 11.40
CA GLU A 123 3.63 1.48 11.45
C GLU A 123 3.68 0.43 12.53
#